data_05db8228af2d8f6e6d351150e6a1b309
#
_entry.id   05db8228af2d8f6e6d351150e6a1b309
#
_cell.length_a   1.000
_cell.length_b   1.000
_cell.length_c   1.000
_cell.angle_alpha   90.00
_cell.angle_beta   90.00
_cell.angle_gamma   90.00
#
_symmetry.space_group_name_H-M   'P 1'
#
loop_
_entity.id
_entity.type
_entity.pdbx_description
1 polymer ?
#
loop_
_entity_poly.entity_id
_entity_poly.type
_entity_poly.pdbx_seq_one_letter_code
_entity_poly.pdbx_strand_id
1 'polypeptide(L)'
;LDYVNHIDPELSNNIGYTRLVNMNLLREINGKAQAVKFSNDAPDGQSNAMASMMAAQTGVGVSAFPKQLENGKNNFLKDNYSLLEGNYPEKETDVVLIVDSNNTTNINALKNLGFDVKDNQKIGFSDIVGTKMKLANNNAFYTKLPTGNFIPNQDLQAVYDNPENTELTISGILRIKDSSTMNLLAPGIAYSDALSTN
;
A
#
# COMPACT_ATOMS: atom_id res chain seq x y z
N LEU A 1 1.18 -9.87 23.32
CA LEU A 1 0.25 -9.80 22.17
C LEU A 1 -1.16 -10.25 22.54
N ASP A 2 -1.34 -11.36 23.28
CA ASP A 2 -2.66 -11.85 23.68
C ASP A 2 -3.50 -10.81 24.44
N TYR A 3 -2.90 -10.08 25.38
CA TYR A 3 -3.60 -9.02 26.11
C TYR A 3 -4.11 -7.91 25.17
N VAL A 4 -3.31 -7.51 24.20
CA VAL A 4 -3.68 -6.45 23.24
C VAL A 4 -4.82 -6.93 22.32
N ASN A 5 -4.79 -8.20 21.91
CA ASN A 5 -5.82 -8.79 21.03
C ASN A 5 -7.18 -8.98 21.75
N HIS A 6 -7.17 -9.02 23.09
CA HIS A 6 -8.36 -9.21 23.93
C HIS A 6 -8.71 -7.95 24.73
N ILE A 7 -8.19 -6.79 24.32
CA ILE A 7 -8.59 -5.51 24.94
C ILE A 7 -10.10 -5.31 24.77
N ASP A 8 -10.73 -4.80 25.81
CA ASP A 8 -12.15 -4.48 25.80
C ASP A 8 -12.46 -3.50 24.64
N PRO A 9 -13.38 -3.84 23.72
CA PRO A 9 -13.77 -2.95 22.63
C PRO A 9 -14.34 -1.59 23.06
N GLU A 10 -14.74 -1.46 24.34
CA GLU A 10 -15.14 -0.17 24.91
C GLU A 10 -13.93 0.73 25.23
N LEU A 11 -12.74 0.14 25.40
CA LEU A 11 -11.51 0.86 25.74
C LEU A 11 -10.64 1.15 24.52
N SER A 12 -10.86 0.46 23.40
CA SER A 12 -10.07 0.63 22.16
C SER A 12 -10.93 0.60 20.93
N ASN A 13 -10.80 1.59 20.08
CA ASN A 13 -11.55 1.66 18.82
C ASN A 13 -10.98 0.70 17.75
N ASN A 14 -9.66 0.53 17.71
CA ASN A 14 -9.00 -0.31 16.71
C ASN A 14 -7.60 -0.70 17.20
N ILE A 15 -7.14 -1.86 16.75
CA ILE A 15 -5.78 -2.35 16.98
C ILE A 15 -5.14 -2.57 15.62
N GLY A 16 -4.03 -1.90 15.37
CA GLY A 16 -3.24 -2.06 14.15
C GLY A 16 -1.80 -2.45 14.49
N TYR A 17 -1.20 -3.23 13.61
CA TYR A 17 0.19 -3.64 13.72
C TYR A 17 0.98 -3.06 12.56
N THR A 18 2.06 -2.34 12.86
CA THR A 18 3.02 -1.97 11.83
C THR A 18 3.99 -3.12 11.64
N ARG A 19 3.98 -3.68 10.43
CA ARG A 19 4.92 -4.74 10.04
C ARG A 19 5.86 -4.21 8.98
N LEU A 20 7.15 -4.51 9.12
CA LEU A 20 8.15 -4.25 8.09
C LEU A 20 8.08 -5.39 7.07
N VAL A 21 7.24 -5.24 6.07
CA VAL A 21 7.07 -6.21 4.98
C VAL A 21 7.58 -5.59 3.70
N ASN A 22 8.51 -6.25 3.03
CA ASN A 22 8.89 -5.90 1.67
C ASN A 22 7.86 -6.51 0.72
N MET A 23 6.99 -5.68 0.17
CA MET A 23 6.03 -6.12 -0.84
C MET A 23 6.65 -5.97 -2.23
N ASN A 24 6.77 -7.08 -2.95
CA ASN A 24 7.19 -7.07 -4.35
C ASN A 24 5.96 -6.74 -5.22
N LEU A 25 5.66 -5.46 -5.35
CA LEU A 25 4.52 -5.00 -6.13
C LEU A 25 4.92 -4.76 -7.57
N LEU A 26 4.11 -5.27 -8.49
CA LEU A 26 4.25 -5.11 -9.93
C LEU A 26 2.98 -4.48 -10.50
N ARG A 27 3.15 -3.67 -11.52
CA ARG A 27 2.07 -3.11 -12.33
C ARG A 27 2.39 -3.23 -13.81
N GLU A 28 1.38 -3.47 -14.62
CA GLU A 28 1.50 -3.36 -16.07
C GLU A 28 1.22 -1.93 -16.52
N ILE A 29 2.17 -1.32 -17.22
CA ILE A 29 2.08 0.02 -17.79
C ILE A 29 2.43 -0.08 -19.26
N ASN A 30 1.50 0.31 -20.14
CA ASN A 30 1.68 0.24 -21.59
C ASN A 30 2.10 -1.17 -22.09
N GLY A 31 1.49 -2.23 -21.51
CA GLY A 31 1.78 -3.62 -21.87
C GLY A 31 3.13 -4.16 -21.38
N LYS A 32 3.75 -3.51 -20.40
CA LYS A 32 5.00 -3.97 -19.79
C LYS A 32 4.88 -4.00 -18.26
N ALA A 33 5.25 -5.12 -17.67
CA ALA A 33 5.34 -5.24 -16.23
C ALA A 33 6.50 -4.40 -15.67
N GLN A 34 6.22 -3.63 -14.65
CA GLN A 34 7.18 -2.77 -13.97
C GLN A 34 7.04 -2.93 -12.46
N ALA A 35 8.17 -2.85 -11.75
CA ALA A 35 8.16 -2.87 -10.31
C ALA A 35 7.64 -1.53 -9.75
N VAL A 36 6.69 -1.62 -8.82
CA VAL A 36 6.21 -0.46 -8.05
C VAL A 36 7.20 -0.20 -6.93
N LYS A 37 7.94 0.89 -7.03
CA LYS A 37 8.96 1.29 -6.04
C LYS A 37 8.35 2.31 -5.08
N PHE A 38 8.44 2.05 -3.80
CA PHE A 38 7.94 2.97 -2.75
C PHE A 38 9.03 3.84 -2.13
N SER A 39 10.29 3.65 -2.51
CA SER A 39 11.41 4.45 -2.02
C SER A 39 11.82 5.50 -3.04
N ASN A 40 12.13 6.71 -2.56
CA ASN A 40 12.80 7.73 -3.35
C ASN A 40 14.14 7.20 -3.87
N ASP A 41 14.32 7.27 -5.17
CA ASP A 41 15.58 7.22 -5.92
C ASP A 41 16.80 6.57 -5.23
N ALA A 42 16.74 5.25 -4.98
CA ALA A 42 17.96 4.48 -4.92
C ALA A 42 18.29 4.03 -6.36
N PRO A 43 19.46 4.35 -6.91
CA PRO A 43 19.86 3.86 -8.21
C PRO A 43 19.80 2.34 -8.25
N ASP A 44 19.45 1.80 -9.42
CA ASP A 44 19.30 0.39 -9.68
C ASP A 44 20.40 -0.45 -9.01
N GLY A 45 20.01 -1.34 -8.09
CA GLY A 45 20.87 -2.39 -7.56
C GLY A 45 21.29 -2.31 -6.11
N GLN A 46 21.01 -1.24 -5.37
CA GLN A 46 21.22 -1.18 -3.92
C GLN A 46 19.93 -0.80 -3.20
N SER A 47 19.07 -1.77 -2.97
CA SER A 47 18.03 -1.64 -1.96
C SER A 47 18.70 -1.63 -0.58
N ASN A 48 19.06 -0.44 -0.11
CA ASN A 48 19.46 -0.29 1.28
C ASN A 48 18.26 -0.65 2.14
N ALA A 49 18.33 -1.79 2.85
CA ALA A 49 17.32 -2.19 3.83
C ALA A 49 17.02 -1.05 4.83
N MET A 50 18.03 -0.21 5.11
CA MET A 50 17.92 0.99 5.93
C MET A 50 17.09 2.10 5.28
N ALA A 51 17.17 2.28 3.95
CA ALA A 51 16.34 3.26 3.24
C ALA A 51 14.87 2.80 3.18
N SER A 52 14.63 1.50 3.02
CA SER A 52 13.27 0.91 3.11
C SER A 52 12.71 1.01 4.53
N MET A 53 13.52 0.81 5.56
CA MET A 53 13.13 1.03 6.95
C MET A 53 12.80 2.50 7.23
N MET A 54 13.61 3.44 6.74
CA MET A 54 13.33 4.87 6.90
C MET A 54 12.09 5.31 6.11
N ALA A 55 11.88 4.79 4.90
CA ALA A 55 10.68 5.06 4.11
C ALA A 55 9.42 4.54 4.81
N ALA A 56 9.48 3.36 5.43
CA ALA A 56 8.38 2.82 6.24
C ALA A 56 8.13 3.65 7.51
N GLN A 57 9.18 4.19 8.13
CA GLN A 57 9.08 5.05 9.31
C GLN A 57 8.63 6.48 8.98
N THR A 58 9.02 7.01 7.84
CA THR A 58 8.65 8.37 7.42
C THR A 58 7.33 8.44 6.66
N GLY A 59 6.67 7.29 6.44
CA GLY A 59 5.36 7.23 5.79
C GLY A 59 5.37 7.70 4.34
N VAL A 60 6.52 7.61 3.65
CA VAL A 60 6.65 8.07 2.27
C VAL A 60 5.90 7.11 1.34
N GLY A 61 4.62 7.40 1.15
CA GLY A 61 3.81 6.84 0.09
C GLY A 61 3.13 5.49 0.36
N VAL A 62 3.42 4.80 1.50
CA VAL A 62 2.73 3.55 1.87
C VAL A 62 2.53 3.46 3.37
N SER A 63 1.30 3.15 3.77
CA SER A 63 0.95 2.95 5.17
C SER A 63 0.00 1.76 5.35
N ALA A 64 -0.02 1.18 6.55
CA ALA A 64 -0.98 0.13 6.89
C ALA A 64 -2.08 0.70 7.79
N PHE A 65 -3.33 0.37 7.50
CA PHE A 65 -4.45 0.66 8.38
C PHE A 65 -4.92 -0.61 9.10
N PRO A 66 -5.39 -0.46 10.36
CA PRO A 66 -5.87 -1.60 11.12
C PRO A 66 -7.11 -2.21 10.49
N LYS A 67 -7.17 -3.56 10.48
CA LYS A 67 -8.40 -4.26 10.10
C LYS A 67 -9.50 -3.98 11.14
N GLN A 68 -10.76 -4.06 10.70
CA GLN A 68 -11.88 -3.96 11.62
C GLN A 68 -11.86 -5.12 12.62
N LEU A 69 -12.08 -4.83 13.90
CA LEU A 69 -12.24 -5.86 14.92
C LEU A 69 -13.52 -6.66 14.65
N GLU A 70 -13.49 -7.98 14.86
CA GLU A 70 -14.62 -8.89 14.54
C GLU A 70 -15.93 -8.49 15.23
N ASN A 71 -15.89 -7.93 16.40
CA ASN A 71 -17.07 -7.45 17.15
C ASN A 71 -17.05 -5.93 17.35
N GLY A 72 -16.17 -5.22 16.66
CA GLY A 72 -16.01 -3.78 16.79
C GLY A 72 -17.14 -3.03 16.10
N LYS A 73 -17.74 -2.07 16.80
CA LYS A 73 -18.73 -1.14 16.24
C LYS A 73 -18.08 -0.06 15.36
N ASN A 74 -16.78 0.16 15.56
CA ASN A 74 -16.02 1.23 14.95
C ASN A 74 -15.21 0.71 13.75
N ASN A 75 -15.21 1.49 12.68
CA ASN A 75 -14.40 1.22 11.50
C ASN A 75 -13.37 2.34 11.36
N PHE A 76 -12.08 2.00 11.50
CA PHE A 76 -10.99 2.98 11.49
C PHE A 76 -11.06 3.96 10.31
N LEU A 77 -11.27 3.43 9.09
CA LEU A 77 -11.32 4.29 7.91
C LEU A 77 -12.60 5.13 7.88
N LYS A 78 -13.75 4.53 8.12
CA LYS A 78 -15.04 5.26 8.10
C LYS A 78 -15.15 6.31 9.20
N ASP A 79 -14.52 6.07 10.33
CA ASP A 79 -14.58 6.99 11.47
C ASP A 79 -13.67 8.21 11.26
N ASN A 80 -12.47 8.01 10.67
CA ASN A 80 -11.45 9.04 10.57
C ASN A 80 -11.32 9.67 9.17
N TYR A 81 -11.84 9.02 8.12
CA TYR A 81 -11.66 9.45 6.73
C TYR A 81 -12.99 9.59 6.02
N SER A 82 -13.08 10.58 5.14
CA SER A 82 -14.20 10.78 4.21
C SER A 82 -13.86 10.15 2.86
N LEU A 83 -14.79 9.40 2.30
CA LEU A 83 -14.67 8.86 0.95
C LEU A 83 -14.91 9.99 -0.06
N LEU A 84 -13.95 10.19 -0.96
CA LEU A 84 -14.05 11.18 -2.05
C LEU A 84 -14.47 10.54 -3.36
N GLU A 85 -14.00 9.31 -3.64
CA GLU A 85 -14.28 8.56 -4.85
C GLU A 85 -14.16 7.06 -4.61
N GLY A 86 -14.92 6.23 -5.31
CA GLY A 86 -14.89 4.78 -5.21
C GLY A 86 -15.61 4.24 -3.98
N ASN A 87 -15.02 3.26 -3.31
CA ASN A 87 -15.59 2.57 -2.15
C ASN A 87 -14.55 2.42 -1.03
N TYR A 88 -15.04 2.32 0.21
CA TYR A 88 -14.18 1.85 1.31
C TYR A 88 -13.75 0.40 1.06
N PRO A 89 -12.54 0.00 1.50
CA PRO A 89 -12.07 -1.38 1.36
C PRO A 89 -13.02 -2.37 2.02
N GLU A 90 -13.35 -3.43 1.30
CA GLU A 90 -14.17 -4.55 1.79
C GLU A 90 -13.35 -5.83 1.89
N LYS A 91 -12.30 -5.94 1.07
CA LYS A 91 -11.40 -7.08 1.00
C LYS A 91 -9.99 -6.69 1.46
N GLU A 92 -9.22 -7.65 1.89
CA GLU A 92 -7.81 -7.46 2.25
C GLU A 92 -6.96 -7.00 1.07
N THR A 93 -7.39 -7.34 -0.16
CA THR A 93 -6.75 -6.95 -1.41
C THR A 93 -7.15 -5.54 -1.90
N ASP A 94 -8.10 -4.91 -1.23
CA ASP A 94 -8.48 -3.54 -1.53
C ASP A 94 -7.50 -2.58 -0.85
N VAL A 95 -6.89 -1.72 -1.65
CA VAL A 95 -6.03 -0.64 -1.17
C VAL A 95 -6.70 0.70 -1.45
N VAL A 96 -6.31 1.73 -0.72
CA VAL A 96 -6.87 3.08 -0.88
C VAL A 96 -5.76 4.11 -1.08
N LEU A 97 -6.08 5.18 -1.77
CA LEU A 97 -5.23 6.36 -1.84
C LEU A 97 -5.66 7.36 -0.76
N ILE A 98 -4.72 7.75 0.09
CA ILE A 98 -4.93 8.79 1.11
C ILE A 98 -4.47 10.13 0.54
N VAL A 99 -5.33 11.12 0.66
CA VAL A 99 -5.02 12.51 0.35
C VAL A 99 -5.14 13.37 1.61
N ASP A 100 -4.44 14.50 1.61
CA ASP A 100 -4.54 15.48 2.69
C ASP A 100 -5.82 16.35 2.58
N SER A 101 -5.96 17.32 3.46
CA SER A 101 -7.10 18.26 3.48
C SER A 101 -7.23 19.09 2.19
N ASN A 102 -6.15 19.25 1.42
CA ASN A 102 -6.12 19.99 0.16
C ASN A 102 -6.32 19.09 -1.08
N ASN A 103 -6.64 17.80 -0.85
CA ASN A 103 -6.70 16.77 -1.88
C ASN A 103 -5.36 16.55 -2.60
N THR A 104 -4.26 16.71 -1.88
CA THR A 104 -2.92 16.40 -2.39
C THR A 104 -2.41 15.09 -1.82
N THR A 105 -1.57 14.41 -2.57
CA THR A 105 -0.92 13.17 -2.17
C THR A 105 0.55 13.17 -2.59
N ASN A 106 1.29 12.16 -2.16
CA ASN A 106 2.69 12.02 -2.51
C ASN A 106 2.84 11.72 -4.01
N ILE A 107 3.57 12.58 -4.73
CA ILE A 107 3.82 12.42 -6.17
C ILE A 107 4.50 11.09 -6.50
N ASN A 108 5.37 10.59 -5.61
CA ASN A 108 6.04 9.31 -5.82
C ASN A 108 5.06 8.13 -5.73
N ALA A 109 4.03 8.22 -4.90
CA ALA A 109 2.98 7.21 -4.87
C ALA A 109 2.26 7.13 -6.22
N LEU A 110 1.96 8.27 -6.85
CA LEU A 110 1.33 8.31 -8.18
C LEU A 110 2.27 7.83 -9.29
N LYS A 111 3.53 8.27 -9.28
CA LYS A 111 4.55 7.83 -10.26
C LYS A 111 4.78 6.32 -10.16
N ASN A 112 4.85 5.80 -8.95
CA ASN A 112 5.02 4.36 -8.71
C ASN A 112 3.81 3.55 -9.19
N LEU A 113 2.62 4.14 -9.15
CA LEU A 113 1.42 3.59 -9.79
C LEU A 113 1.43 3.75 -11.31
N GLY A 114 2.47 4.34 -11.90
CA GLY A 114 2.64 4.50 -13.34
C GLY A 114 1.87 5.66 -13.94
N PHE A 115 1.44 6.63 -13.12
CA PHE A 115 0.93 7.89 -13.63
C PHE A 115 2.10 8.81 -14.02
N ASP A 116 2.10 9.29 -15.25
CA ASP A 116 3.06 10.32 -15.69
C ASP A 116 2.60 11.68 -15.17
N VAL A 117 3.04 12.01 -13.96
CA VAL A 117 2.64 13.23 -13.27
C VAL A 117 3.82 14.13 -13.01
N LYS A 118 3.58 15.43 -13.21
CA LYS A 118 4.50 16.51 -12.84
C LYS A 118 4.06 17.13 -11.50
N ASP A 119 4.98 17.84 -10.85
CA ASP A 119 4.65 18.55 -9.62
C ASP A 119 3.47 19.51 -9.86
N ASN A 120 2.53 19.50 -8.92
CA ASN A 120 1.28 20.29 -8.98
C ASN A 120 0.33 19.95 -10.14
N GLN A 121 0.49 18.82 -10.79
CA GLN A 121 -0.45 18.34 -11.78
C GLN A 121 -1.71 17.80 -11.10
N LYS A 122 -2.87 18.11 -11.67
CA LYS A 122 -4.16 17.55 -11.24
C LYS A 122 -4.45 16.27 -12.01
N ILE A 123 -4.88 15.23 -11.30
CA ILE A 123 -5.39 13.97 -11.86
C ILE A 123 -6.83 13.80 -11.38
N GLY A 124 -7.70 13.32 -12.24
CA GLY A 124 -9.06 12.95 -11.87
C GLY A 124 -9.04 11.76 -10.89
N PHE A 125 -9.88 11.79 -9.87
CA PHE A 125 -10.00 10.68 -8.93
C PHE A 125 -10.48 9.40 -9.61
N SER A 126 -11.38 9.54 -10.58
CA SER A 126 -11.87 8.43 -11.42
C SER A 126 -10.77 7.74 -12.24
N ASP A 127 -9.67 8.43 -12.54
CA ASP A 127 -8.54 7.86 -13.27
C ASP A 127 -7.66 6.98 -12.38
N ILE A 128 -7.77 7.15 -11.07
CA ILE A 128 -6.97 6.45 -10.07
C ILE A 128 -7.72 5.24 -9.51
N VAL A 129 -9.01 5.40 -9.22
CA VAL A 129 -9.85 4.31 -8.70
C VAL A 129 -9.93 3.18 -9.74
N GLY A 130 -9.83 1.94 -9.28
CA GLY A 130 -9.80 0.76 -10.16
C GLY A 130 -8.42 0.41 -10.69
N THR A 131 -7.38 1.21 -10.40
CA THR A 131 -5.99 0.85 -10.74
C THR A 131 -5.61 -0.45 -10.05
N LYS A 132 -5.08 -1.38 -10.85
CA LYS A 132 -4.67 -2.71 -10.40
C LYS A 132 -3.15 -2.82 -10.31
N MET A 133 -2.69 -3.60 -9.34
CA MET A 133 -1.30 -4.01 -9.17
C MET A 133 -1.26 -5.44 -8.67
N LYS A 134 -0.15 -6.12 -8.82
CA LYS A 134 0.02 -7.49 -8.33
C LYS A 134 1.10 -7.54 -7.27
N LEU A 135 0.77 -8.15 -6.15
CA LEU A 135 1.74 -8.57 -5.14
C LEU A 135 2.35 -9.89 -5.60
N ALA A 136 3.60 -9.84 -6.01
CA ALA A 136 4.28 -10.99 -6.55
C ALA A 136 4.65 -11.97 -5.44
N ASN A 137 4.39 -13.25 -5.70
CA ASN A 137 4.86 -14.34 -4.85
C ASN A 137 6.39 -14.36 -4.84
N ASN A 138 6.99 -14.49 -3.66
CA ASN A 138 8.45 -14.50 -3.50
C ASN A 138 9.14 -15.60 -4.32
N ASN A 139 8.50 -16.77 -4.48
CA ASN A 139 9.05 -17.87 -5.28
C ASN A 139 9.11 -17.55 -6.78
N ALA A 140 8.22 -16.68 -7.27
CA ALA A 140 8.26 -16.20 -8.65
C ALA A 140 9.21 -14.99 -8.80
N PHE A 141 9.25 -14.13 -7.78
CA PHE A 141 10.03 -12.90 -7.82
C PHE A 141 11.54 -13.13 -7.65
N TYR A 142 11.95 -14.14 -6.90
CA TYR A 142 13.37 -14.44 -6.66
C TYR A 142 13.80 -15.72 -7.35
N THR A 143 14.97 -15.67 -8.01
CA THR A 143 15.63 -16.84 -8.60
C THR A 143 16.81 -17.24 -7.75
N LYS A 144 16.88 -18.53 -7.37
CA LYS A 144 18.01 -19.09 -6.64
C LYS A 144 19.18 -19.37 -7.59
N LEU A 145 20.32 -18.78 -7.28
CA LEU A 145 21.57 -19.05 -8.02
C LEU A 145 22.21 -20.37 -7.58
N PRO A 146 23.09 -20.97 -8.42
CA PRO A 146 23.87 -22.16 -8.04
C PRO A 146 24.72 -21.96 -6.79
N THR A 147 25.10 -20.72 -6.49
CA THR A 147 25.84 -20.31 -5.27
C THR A 147 24.99 -20.35 -4.00
N GLY A 148 23.67 -20.59 -4.12
CA GLY A 148 22.73 -20.58 -3.01
C GLY A 148 22.09 -19.20 -2.72
N ASN A 149 22.59 -18.13 -3.31
CA ASN A 149 22.03 -16.78 -3.17
C ASN A 149 20.76 -16.62 -3.99
N PHE A 150 19.91 -15.67 -3.57
CA PHE A 150 18.69 -15.29 -4.31
C PHE A 150 18.88 -13.91 -4.94
N ILE A 151 18.46 -13.79 -6.19
CA ILE A 151 18.43 -12.53 -6.92
C ILE A 151 17.02 -12.27 -7.46
N PRO A 152 16.59 -11.00 -7.62
CA PRO A 152 15.34 -10.70 -8.31
C PRO A 152 15.34 -11.25 -9.74
N ASN A 153 14.21 -11.78 -10.15
CA ASN A 153 14.01 -12.24 -11.50
C ASN A 153 14.09 -11.07 -12.49
N GLN A 154 14.83 -11.24 -13.56
CA GLN A 154 15.02 -10.20 -14.58
C GLN A 154 13.80 -10.10 -15.53
N ASP A 155 13.03 -11.17 -15.66
CA ASP A 155 11.81 -11.21 -16.47
C ASP A 155 10.60 -10.83 -15.60
N LEU A 156 10.39 -9.51 -15.43
CA LEU A 156 9.27 -9.00 -14.65
C LEU A 156 7.91 -9.33 -15.30
N GLN A 157 7.86 -9.57 -16.63
CA GLN A 157 6.61 -9.96 -17.26
C GLN A 157 6.21 -11.38 -16.86
N ALA A 158 7.14 -12.33 -16.90
CA ALA A 158 6.88 -13.69 -16.42
C ALA A 158 6.49 -13.72 -14.95
N VAL A 159 7.11 -12.86 -14.12
CA VAL A 159 6.72 -12.71 -12.71
C VAL A 159 5.31 -12.16 -12.60
N TYR A 160 4.96 -11.11 -13.37
CA TYR A 160 3.63 -10.49 -13.36
C TYR A 160 2.53 -11.45 -13.79
N ASP A 161 2.81 -12.30 -14.79
CA ASP A 161 1.84 -13.26 -15.34
C ASP A 161 1.65 -14.51 -14.47
N ASN A 162 2.42 -14.63 -13.38
CA ASN A 162 2.28 -15.78 -12.47
C ASN A 162 0.87 -15.80 -11.84
N PRO A 163 0.13 -16.91 -11.94
CA PRO A 163 -1.25 -17.02 -11.44
C PRO A 163 -1.35 -17.01 -9.90
N GLU A 164 -0.24 -17.26 -9.19
CA GLU A 164 -0.21 -17.25 -7.73
C GLU A 164 -0.06 -15.83 -7.14
N ASN A 165 0.10 -14.82 -7.98
CA ASN A 165 0.18 -13.43 -7.54
C ASN A 165 -1.17 -12.95 -7.01
N THR A 166 -1.13 -12.18 -5.93
CA THR A 166 -2.33 -11.54 -5.39
C THR A 166 -2.59 -10.21 -6.10
N GLU A 167 -3.76 -10.09 -6.72
CA GLU A 167 -4.17 -8.83 -7.34
C GLU A 167 -4.70 -7.87 -6.28
N LEU A 168 -4.13 -6.66 -6.24
CA LEU A 168 -4.57 -5.54 -5.41
C LEU A 168 -5.25 -4.50 -6.30
N THR A 169 -6.32 -3.88 -5.77
CA THR A 169 -7.06 -2.85 -6.50
C THR A 169 -7.21 -1.59 -5.64
N ILE A 170 -6.98 -0.41 -6.21
CA ILE A 170 -7.33 0.85 -5.54
C ILE A 170 -8.85 0.97 -5.55
N SER A 171 -9.47 0.68 -4.40
CA SER A 171 -10.92 0.69 -4.25
C SER A 171 -11.50 2.08 -4.04
N GLY A 172 -10.73 2.99 -3.48
CA GLY A 172 -11.22 4.34 -3.20
C GLY A 172 -10.13 5.35 -2.86
N ILE A 173 -10.53 6.60 -2.82
CA ILE A 173 -9.72 7.75 -2.41
C ILE A 173 -10.33 8.32 -1.15
N LEU A 174 -9.51 8.44 -0.12
CA LEU A 174 -9.92 8.85 1.21
C LEU A 174 -9.19 10.12 1.64
N ARG A 175 -9.92 11.04 2.26
CA ARG A 175 -9.39 12.26 2.88
C ARG A 175 -9.64 12.24 4.37
N ILE A 176 -8.65 12.67 5.17
CA ILE A 176 -8.84 12.81 6.60
C ILE A 176 -10.00 13.75 6.91
N LYS A 177 -10.84 13.38 7.87
CA LYS A 177 -11.93 14.25 8.34
C LYS A 177 -11.39 15.41 9.16
N ASP A 178 -11.99 16.58 9.04
CA ASP A 178 -11.62 17.77 9.81
C ASP A 178 -11.81 17.57 11.34
N SER A 179 -12.69 16.65 11.72
CA SER A 179 -12.91 16.24 13.12
C SER A 179 -11.83 15.31 13.67
N SER A 180 -10.97 14.77 12.83
CA SER A 180 -9.89 13.87 13.24
C SER A 180 -8.72 14.68 13.80
N THR A 181 -8.34 14.42 15.04
CA THR A 181 -7.26 15.17 15.72
C THR A 181 -5.86 14.68 15.40
N MET A 182 -5.73 13.56 14.68
CA MET A 182 -4.44 12.92 14.36
C MET A 182 -4.39 12.47 12.91
N ASN A 183 -3.31 12.79 12.21
CA ASN A 183 -2.96 12.20 10.92
C ASN A 183 -2.41 10.79 11.16
N LEU A 184 -3.28 9.80 11.08
CA LEU A 184 -2.92 8.40 11.37
C LEU A 184 -2.29 7.69 10.18
N LEU A 185 -2.65 8.10 8.95
CA LEU A 185 -2.07 7.58 7.70
C LEU A 185 -1.43 8.72 6.91
N ALA A 186 -0.23 8.49 6.42
CA ALA A 186 0.43 9.43 5.53
C ALA A 186 -0.26 9.50 4.16
N PRO A 187 -0.26 10.67 3.47
CA PRO A 187 -0.70 10.75 2.08
C PRO A 187 0.07 9.78 1.19
N GLY A 188 -0.66 8.97 0.42
CA GLY A 188 -0.13 7.89 -0.39
C GLY A 188 -1.03 6.67 -0.36
N ILE A 189 -0.48 5.50 -0.69
CA ILE A 189 -1.23 4.25 -0.69
C ILE A 189 -1.34 3.69 0.72
N ALA A 190 -2.54 3.26 1.10
CA ALA A 190 -2.75 2.54 2.35
C ALA A 190 -3.41 1.18 2.08
N TYR A 191 -2.94 0.17 2.81
CA TYR A 191 -3.41 -1.21 2.72
C TYR A 191 -3.82 -1.73 4.10
N SER A 192 -4.68 -2.75 4.14
CA SER A 192 -5.06 -3.41 5.39
C SER A 192 -3.88 -4.16 5.99
N ASP A 193 -3.67 -4.06 7.31
CA ASP A 193 -2.66 -4.86 8.01
C ASP A 193 -2.90 -6.37 7.88
N ALA A 194 -4.14 -6.78 7.59
CA ALA A 194 -4.49 -8.16 7.26
C ALA A 194 -3.73 -8.68 6.04
N LEU A 195 -3.52 -7.85 5.00
CA LEU A 195 -2.74 -8.23 3.81
C LEU A 195 -1.30 -8.67 4.16
N SER A 196 -0.74 -8.15 5.23
CA SER A 196 0.62 -8.47 5.66
C SER A 196 0.73 -9.76 6.50
N THR A 197 -0.41 -10.44 6.77
CA THR A 197 -0.47 -11.67 7.56
C THR A 197 -0.74 -12.93 6.74
N ASN A 198 -1.12 -12.77 5.50
CA ASN A 198 -1.31 -13.82 4.50
C ASN A 198 -0.08 -13.93 3.60
#